data_77ee388c6351612dfa0d5782ed2d8ee0
#
_entry.id   77ee388c6351612dfa0d5782ed2d8ee0
#
_cell.length_a   1.000
_cell.length_b   1.000
_cell.length_c   1.000
_cell.angle_alpha   90.00
_cell.angle_beta   90.00
_cell.angle_gamma   90.00
#
_symmetry.space_group_name_H-M   'P 1'
#
loop_
_entity.id
_entity.type
_entity.pdbx_description
1 polymer ?
#
loop_
_entity_poly.entity_id
_entity_poly.type
_entity_poly.pdbx_seq_one_letter_code
_entity_poly.pdbx_strand_id
1 'polypeptide(L)'
;MSELKAQHVPWSALTQEGHLSRLLLLCFGVWLYAADSTLVATVMPVAVEDIGGIPFLSWTYTLYQLGSVMTGAIAGLMVIRTGIAKAQIFAGIIYVIGCAISGYAPDMTTMILGRLLQGMGGGGLVSIAFIGTSTLFPKRLWVRIIAVISGVWGVSSLCGPLIGGYFVAAGNWRGAFWAFAAQGLVAVLVAPPLLRRKFQTQKEKTQTMPLARLGLLGLAVLAISQAGVVTNTGIAALLCLTGIVLLLLFFKLDADSENRIFPRGILNPRTVSGSGLLMISSLFMATISLTVYGPLLMYIIFGAEPLVAGYIIAMESLGWTVVAISTSGVREYIEPRLIRMGAVFVSISMMGLIYAMP
;
A
#
# COMPACT_ATOMS: atom_id res chain seq x y z
N MET A 1 25.38 31.80 3.79
CA MET A 1 25.26 30.34 3.60
C MET A 1 25.90 29.67 4.80
N SER A 2 25.17 29.53 5.90
CA SER A 2 25.64 28.85 7.11
C SER A 2 25.41 27.35 6.93
N GLU A 3 26.46 26.59 6.97
CA GLU A 3 26.48 25.13 7.01
C GLU A 3 25.51 24.62 8.09
N LEU A 4 24.40 24.04 7.66
CA LEU A 4 23.60 23.16 8.50
C LEU A 4 24.44 21.89 8.71
N LYS A 5 25.38 21.92 9.65
CA LYS A 5 25.98 20.71 10.21
C LYS A 5 24.82 19.78 10.55
N ALA A 6 24.80 18.60 9.93
CA ALA A 6 23.85 17.53 10.25
C ALA A 6 24.00 17.22 11.75
N GLN A 7 23.17 17.86 12.58
CA GLN A 7 23.14 17.59 14.02
C GLN A 7 22.70 16.15 14.18
N HIS A 8 23.60 15.32 14.67
CA HIS A 8 23.32 13.93 14.99
C HIS A 8 22.27 13.89 16.11
N VAL A 9 20.99 13.77 15.73
CA VAL A 9 19.87 13.72 16.68
C VAL A 9 19.87 12.35 17.36
N PRO A 10 20.02 12.21 18.67
CA PRO A 10 20.04 10.90 19.33
C PRO A 10 18.67 10.21 19.23
N TRP A 11 18.64 8.87 19.19
CA TRP A 11 17.40 8.09 19.17
C TRP A 11 16.53 8.33 20.41
N SER A 12 17.15 8.67 21.54
CA SER A 12 16.44 9.05 22.77
C SER A 12 15.55 10.28 22.62
N ALA A 13 15.75 11.12 21.60
CA ALA A 13 14.85 12.23 21.32
C ALA A 13 13.43 11.79 20.91
N LEU A 14 13.26 10.55 20.44
CA LEU A 14 11.94 9.97 20.13
C LEU A 14 11.15 9.59 21.39
N THR A 15 11.79 9.39 22.53
CA THR A 15 11.13 9.04 23.80
C THR A 15 10.65 10.25 24.59
N GLN A 16 11.08 11.47 24.19
CA GLN A 16 10.73 12.72 24.85
C GLN A 16 9.32 13.20 24.43
N GLU A 17 8.68 14.03 25.24
CA GLU A 17 7.45 14.78 24.94
C GLU A 17 6.26 13.95 24.43
N GLY A 18 6.20 12.66 24.73
CA GLY A 18 5.12 11.77 24.23
C GLY A 18 5.21 11.49 22.72
N HIS A 19 6.39 11.69 22.12
CA HIS A 19 6.61 11.36 20.72
C HIS A 19 6.50 9.87 20.46
N LEU A 20 6.98 9.03 21.38
CA LEU A 20 6.98 7.57 21.21
C LEU A 20 5.56 7.01 21.05
N SER A 21 4.62 7.39 21.90
CA SER A 21 3.25 6.85 21.84
C SER A 21 2.52 7.27 20.55
N ARG A 22 2.76 8.50 20.08
CA ARG A 22 2.23 8.96 18.78
C ARG A 22 2.87 8.21 17.62
N LEU A 23 4.19 8.02 17.65
CA LEU A 23 4.92 7.26 16.65
C LEU A 23 4.43 5.81 16.60
N LEU A 24 4.30 5.15 17.75
CA LEU A 24 3.79 3.78 17.84
C LEU A 24 2.38 3.64 17.25
N LEU A 25 1.48 4.58 17.52
CA LEU A 25 0.14 4.56 16.91
C LEU A 25 0.19 4.73 15.39
N LEU A 26 1.02 5.65 14.87
CA LEU A 26 1.18 5.82 13.42
C LEU A 26 1.81 4.58 12.77
N CYS A 27 2.84 4.02 13.39
CA CYS A 27 3.46 2.77 12.98
C CYS A 27 2.48 1.60 13.02
N PHE A 28 1.58 1.56 14.01
CA PHE A 28 0.55 0.53 14.09
C PHE A 28 -0.45 0.64 12.93
N GLY A 29 -0.81 1.86 12.48
CA GLY A 29 -1.60 2.06 11.28
C GLY A 29 -0.89 1.55 10.01
N VAL A 30 0.42 1.79 9.90
CA VAL A 30 1.24 1.25 8.79
C VAL A 30 1.34 -0.27 8.87
N TRP A 31 1.51 -0.84 10.05
CA TRP A 31 1.50 -2.28 10.30
C TRP A 31 0.19 -2.93 9.80
N LEU A 32 -0.96 -2.38 10.18
CA LEU A 32 -2.27 -2.91 9.77
C LEU A 32 -2.37 -3.02 8.24
N TYR A 33 -1.93 -1.99 7.51
CA TYR A 33 -1.93 -2.01 6.06
C TYR A 33 -0.91 -2.98 5.47
N ALA A 34 0.34 -2.90 5.91
CA ALA A 34 1.46 -3.63 5.32
C ALA A 34 1.37 -5.14 5.62
N ALA A 35 1.05 -5.52 6.86
CA ALA A 35 0.92 -6.92 7.25
C ALA A 35 -0.32 -7.57 6.61
N ASP A 36 -1.45 -6.85 6.50
CA ASP A 36 -2.64 -7.33 5.80
C ASP A 36 -2.37 -7.54 4.29
N SER A 37 -1.60 -6.66 3.66
CA SER A 37 -1.25 -6.81 2.24
C SER A 37 -0.43 -8.07 1.96
N THR A 38 0.44 -8.48 2.87
CA THR A 38 1.29 -9.67 2.73
C THR A 38 0.64 -10.96 3.24
N LEU A 39 -0.24 -10.87 4.25
CA LEU A 39 -1.06 -11.97 4.76
C LEU A 39 -1.89 -12.63 3.65
N VAL A 40 -2.43 -11.82 2.74
CA VAL A 40 -3.28 -12.28 1.65
C VAL A 40 -2.58 -13.28 0.74
N ALA A 41 -1.25 -13.20 0.59
CA ALA A 41 -0.48 -14.16 -0.19
C ALA A 41 -0.62 -15.62 0.34
N THR A 42 -0.74 -15.79 1.65
CA THR A 42 -0.91 -17.12 2.27
C THR A 42 -2.37 -17.54 2.43
N VAL A 43 -3.27 -16.60 2.64
CA VAL A 43 -4.69 -16.87 2.92
C VAL A 43 -5.49 -17.10 1.64
N MET A 44 -5.21 -16.35 0.55
CA MET A 44 -6.05 -16.40 -0.65
C MET A 44 -6.09 -17.76 -1.37
N PRO A 45 -5.01 -18.54 -1.49
CA PRO A 45 -5.12 -19.86 -2.10
C PRO A 45 -6.19 -20.73 -1.44
N VAL A 46 -6.20 -20.77 -0.10
CA VAL A 46 -7.17 -21.55 0.68
C VAL A 46 -8.57 -20.92 0.67
N ALA A 47 -8.66 -19.61 0.73
CA ALA A 47 -9.93 -18.91 0.63
C ALA A 47 -10.63 -19.18 -0.72
N VAL A 48 -9.88 -19.16 -1.82
CA VAL A 48 -10.41 -19.45 -3.15
C VAL A 48 -10.90 -20.90 -3.30
N GLU A 49 -10.27 -21.87 -2.63
CA GLU A 49 -10.75 -23.24 -2.57
C GLU A 49 -12.10 -23.35 -1.83
N ASP A 50 -12.27 -22.57 -0.76
CA ASP A 50 -13.47 -22.59 0.08
C ASP A 50 -14.65 -21.83 -0.53
N ILE A 51 -14.43 -20.61 -1.04
CA ILE A 51 -15.51 -19.72 -1.53
C ILE A 51 -15.57 -19.61 -3.08
N GLY A 52 -14.66 -20.28 -3.79
CA GLY A 52 -14.54 -20.20 -5.23
C GLY A 52 -13.96 -18.88 -5.74
N GLY A 53 -14.10 -18.64 -7.06
CA GLY A 53 -13.78 -17.34 -7.66
C GLY A 53 -12.32 -17.14 -8.07
N ILE A 54 -11.60 -18.19 -8.46
CA ILE A 54 -10.20 -18.10 -8.98
C ILE A 54 -10.01 -16.98 -10.01
N PRO A 55 -10.92 -16.77 -11.01
CA PRO A 55 -10.75 -15.69 -11.99
C PRO A 55 -10.68 -14.28 -11.36
N PHE A 56 -11.25 -14.11 -10.18
CA PHE A 56 -11.29 -12.84 -9.46
C PHE A 56 -10.19 -12.68 -8.42
N LEU A 57 -9.24 -13.61 -8.34
CA LEU A 57 -8.13 -13.52 -7.36
C LEU A 57 -7.37 -12.20 -7.46
N SER A 58 -7.01 -11.75 -8.67
CA SER A 58 -6.32 -10.48 -8.89
C SER A 58 -7.10 -9.26 -8.42
N TRP A 59 -8.44 -9.35 -8.41
CA TRP A 59 -9.29 -8.25 -7.92
C TRP A 59 -9.14 -8.01 -6.42
N THR A 60 -8.84 -9.03 -5.63
CA THR A 60 -8.61 -8.89 -4.19
C THR A 60 -7.42 -7.98 -3.90
N TYR A 61 -6.37 -8.05 -4.74
CA TYR A 61 -5.21 -7.16 -4.67
C TYR A 61 -5.51 -5.80 -5.31
N THR A 62 -6.11 -5.80 -6.51
CA THR A 62 -6.36 -4.57 -7.27
C THR A 62 -7.28 -3.62 -6.52
N LEU A 63 -8.40 -4.10 -5.98
CA LEU A 63 -9.35 -3.24 -5.26
C LEU A 63 -8.81 -2.79 -3.90
N TYR A 64 -8.01 -3.60 -3.24
CA TYR A 64 -7.27 -3.17 -2.05
C TYR A 64 -6.34 -2.00 -2.37
N GLN A 65 -5.54 -2.10 -3.43
CA GLN A 65 -4.64 -1.03 -3.85
C GLN A 65 -5.40 0.20 -4.37
N LEU A 66 -6.47 0.01 -5.14
CA LEU A 66 -7.33 1.11 -5.59
C LEU A 66 -7.90 1.89 -4.41
N GLY A 67 -8.48 1.19 -3.42
CA GLY A 67 -9.00 1.81 -2.20
C GLY A 67 -7.92 2.61 -1.46
N SER A 68 -6.72 2.06 -1.37
CA SER A 68 -5.56 2.72 -0.74
C SER A 68 -5.17 4.00 -1.46
N VAL A 69 -5.06 3.97 -2.79
CA VAL A 69 -4.71 5.16 -3.61
C VAL A 69 -5.79 6.23 -3.51
N MET A 70 -7.07 5.85 -3.60
CA MET A 70 -8.19 6.80 -3.50
C MET A 70 -8.20 7.54 -2.16
N THR A 71 -8.05 6.81 -1.06
CA THR A 71 -8.04 7.43 0.27
C THR A 71 -6.75 8.18 0.53
N GLY A 72 -5.61 7.67 0.04
CA GLY A 72 -4.32 8.35 0.10
C GLY A 72 -4.37 9.74 -0.54
N ALA A 73 -4.99 9.86 -1.70
CA ALA A 73 -5.13 11.12 -2.43
C ALA A 73 -5.95 12.19 -1.67
N ILE A 74 -6.89 11.78 -0.84
CA ILE A 74 -7.76 12.69 -0.06
C ILE A 74 -7.37 12.82 1.41
N ALA A 75 -6.45 12.01 1.89
CA ALA A 75 -6.07 11.95 3.30
C ALA A 75 -5.60 13.31 3.84
N GLY A 76 -4.82 14.07 3.05
CA GLY A 76 -4.38 15.42 3.40
C GLY A 76 -5.55 16.38 3.63
N LEU A 77 -6.51 16.41 2.72
CA LEU A 77 -7.73 17.23 2.84
C LEU A 77 -8.57 16.81 4.04
N MET A 78 -8.67 15.52 4.29
CA MET A 78 -9.39 14.97 5.43
C MET A 78 -8.77 15.42 6.75
N VAL A 79 -7.43 15.36 6.85
CA VAL A 79 -6.68 15.83 8.04
C VAL A 79 -6.84 17.35 8.23
N ILE A 80 -6.79 18.16 7.16
CA ILE A 80 -6.98 19.61 7.23
C ILE A 80 -8.40 19.95 7.72
N ARG A 81 -9.44 19.23 7.23
CA ARG A 81 -10.84 19.52 7.57
C ARG A 81 -11.28 19.01 8.94
N THR A 82 -10.84 17.82 9.32
CA THR A 82 -11.34 17.12 10.52
C THR A 82 -10.32 17.02 11.65
N GLY A 83 -9.06 17.29 11.35
CA GLY A 83 -7.93 17.04 12.23
C GLY A 83 -7.43 15.59 12.17
N ILE A 84 -6.17 15.39 12.51
CA ILE A 84 -5.47 14.10 12.38
C ILE A 84 -6.13 12.96 13.20
N ALA A 85 -6.64 13.28 14.41
CA ALA A 85 -7.28 12.29 15.28
C ALA A 85 -8.57 11.73 14.65
N LYS A 86 -9.45 12.61 14.15
CA LYS A 86 -10.70 12.18 13.52
C LYS A 86 -10.43 11.45 12.20
N ALA A 87 -9.46 11.92 11.43
CA ALA A 87 -9.04 11.26 10.18
C ALA A 87 -8.55 9.83 10.47
N GLN A 88 -7.70 9.65 11.49
CA GLN A 88 -7.19 8.33 11.92
C GLN A 88 -8.33 7.40 12.36
N ILE A 89 -9.27 7.91 13.17
CA ILE A 89 -10.43 7.13 13.63
C ILE A 89 -11.30 6.70 12.44
N PHE A 90 -11.59 7.62 11.52
CA PHE A 90 -12.42 7.32 10.35
C PHE A 90 -11.78 6.27 9.44
N ALA A 91 -10.49 6.43 9.12
CA ALA A 91 -9.73 5.45 8.35
C ALA A 91 -9.69 4.08 9.06
N GLY A 92 -9.46 4.07 10.37
CA GLY A 92 -9.47 2.83 11.18
C GLY A 92 -10.83 2.14 11.20
N ILE A 93 -11.93 2.87 11.31
CA ILE A 93 -13.29 2.31 11.28
C ILE A 93 -13.57 1.66 9.92
N ILE A 94 -13.23 2.34 8.81
CA ILE A 94 -13.40 1.76 7.46
C ILE A 94 -12.58 0.48 7.33
N TYR A 95 -11.34 0.47 7.84
CA TYR A 95 -10.48 -0.71 7.84
C TYR A 95 -11.12 -1.88 8.61
N VAL A 96 -11.61 -1.64 9.83
CA VAL A 96 -12.28 -2.65 10.68
C VAL A 96 -13.51 -3.24 9.98
N ILE A 97 -14.34 -2.38 9.39
CA ILE A 97 -15.52 -2.82 8.62
C ILE A 97 -15.10 -3.69 7.44
N GLY A 98 -14.06 -3.29 6.69
CA GLY A 98 -13.52 -4.07 5.59
C GLY A 98 -13.00 -5.43 6.04
N CYS A 99 -12.26 -5.50 7.15
CA CYS A 99 -11.80 -6.76 7.74
C CYS A 99 -12.98 -7.66 8.15
N ALA A 100 -14.00 -7.09 8.77
CA ALA A 100 -15.19 -7.85 9.19
C ALA A 100 -15.94 -8.43 7.99
N ILE A 101 -16.11 -7.64 6.90
CA ILE A 101 -16.73 -8.11 5.66
C ILE A 101 -15.90 -9.23 5.03
N SER A 102 -14.58 -9.10 4.95
CA SER A 102 -13.69 -10.14 4.41
C SER A 102 -13.70 -11.41 5.28
N GLY A 103 -13.70 -11.25 6.60
CA GLY A 103 -13.78 -12.38 7.55
C GLY A 103 -15.13 -13.11 7.52
N TYR A 104 -16.20 -12.45 7.13
CA TYR A 104 -17.53 -13.06 6.98
C TYR A 104 -17.80 -13.56 5.54
N ALA A 105 -16.97 -13.24 4.56
CA ALA A 105 -17.24 -13.43 3.14
C ALA A 105 -17.73 -14.85 2.81
N PRO A 106 -18.96 -15.02 2.31
CA PRO A 106 -19.51 -16.29 1.84
C PRO A 106 -19.12 -16.58 0.38
N ASP A 107 -18.71 -15.55 -0.37
CA ASP A 107 -18.36 -15.59 -1.77
C ASP A 107 -17.25 -14.57 -2.11
N MET A 108 -16.67 -14.71 -3.29
CA MET A 108 -15.57 -13.85 -3.74
C MET A 108 -16.00 -12.38 -3.94
N THR A 109 -17.26 -12.11 -4.30
CA THR A 109 -17.75 -10.74 -4.47
C THR A 109 -17.74 -9.98 -3.14
N THR A 110 -18.24 -10.63 -2.09
CA THR A 110 -18.20 -10.08 -0.73
C THR A 110 -16.76 -9.89 -0.24
N MET A 111 -15.86 -10.85 -0.53
CA MET A 111 -14.43 -10.74 -0.24
C MET A 111 -13.82 -9.49 -0.90
N ILE A 112 -14.05 -9.30 -2.20
CA ILE A 112 -13.52 -8.17 -2.98
C ILE A 112 -14.02 -6.83 -2.43
N LEU A 113 -15.29 -6.72 -2.04
CA LEU A 113 -15.84 -5.51 -1.39
C LEU A 113 -15.18 -5.25 -0.04
N GLY A 114 -14.97 -6.29 0.76
CA GLY A 114 -14.21 -6.19 2.00
C GLY A 114 -12.78 -5.69 1.75
N ARG A 115 -12.09 -6.22 0.74
CA ARG A 115 -10.72 -5.81 0.36
C ARG A 115 -10.65 -4.35 -0.10
N LEU A 116 -11.65 -3.86 -0.86
CA LEU A 116 -11.73 -2.45 -1.22
C LEU A 116 -11.78 -1.54 0.03
N LEU A 117 -12.65 -1.87 0.98
CA LEU A 117 -12.79 -1.10 2.23
C LEU A 117 -11.53 -1.21 3.11
N GLN A 118 -10.92 -2.40 3.22
CA GLN A 118 -9.63 -2.56 3.90
C GLN A 118 -8.54 -1.67 3.27
N GLY A 119 -8.47 -1.66 1.94
CA GLY A 119 -7.57 -0.79 1.19
C GLY A 119 -7.82 0.69 1.48
N MET A 120 -9.09 1.13 1.45
CA MET A 120 -9.46 2.51 1.78
C MET A 120 -9.05 2.89 3.20
N GLY A 121 -9.36 2.04 4.16
CA GLY A 121 -9.00 2.27 5.56
C GLY A 121 -7.48 2.24 5.77
N GLY A 122 -6.82 1.20 5.34
CA GLY A 122 -5.38 1.00 5.49
C GLY A 122 -4.54 2.05 4.78
N GLY A 123 -4.88 2.38 3.52
CA GLY A 123 -4.23 3.45 2.76
C GLY A 123 -4.38 4.82 3.41
N GLY A 124 -5.56 5.08 4.01
CA GLY A 124 -5.78 6.26 4.85
C GLY A 124 -4.86 6.28 6.06
N LEU A 125 -4.74 5.16 6.79
CA LEU A 125 -3.85 5.05 7.96
C LEU A 125 -2.37 5.30 7.60
N VAL A 126 -1.89 4.72 6.50
CA VAL A 126 -0.52 4.94 5.98
C VAL A 126 -0.31 6.41 5.62
N SER A 127 -1.22 7.00 4.85
CA SER A 127 -1.11 8.40 4.44
C SER A 127 -1.10 9.35 5.64
N ILE A 128 -1.93 9.07 6.65
CA ILE A 128 -1.96 9.83 7.91
C ILE A 128 -0.66 9.66 8.69
N ALA A 129 0.02 8.51 8.62
CA ALA A 129 1.33 8.33 9.26
C ALA A 129 2.39 9.25 8.64
N PHE A 130 2.43 9.38 7.31
CA PHE A 130 3.33 10.32 6.64
C PHE A 130 2.96 11.78 6.91
N ILE A 131 1.67 12.15 6.86
CA ILE A 131 1.19 13.50 7.23
C ILE A 131 1.53 13.79 8.70
N GLY A 132 1.32 12.82 9.59
CA GLY A 132 1.64 12.90 11.01
C GLY A 132 3.12 13.15 11.28
N THR A 133 4.01 12.60 10.43
CA THR A 133 5.45 12.85 10.53
C THR A 133 5.76 14.36 10.45
N SER A 134 5.12 15.06 9.52
CA SER A 134 5.35 16.50 9.34
C SER A 134 4.56 17.39 10.30
N THR A 135 3.44 16.89 10.83
CA THR A 135 2.52 17.69 11.62
C THR A 135 2.67 17.51 13.13
N LEU A 136 3.07 16.33 13.59
CA LEU A 136 3.18 16.00 15.02
C LEU A 136 4.61 16.07 15.55
N PHE A 137 5.61 16.09 14.67
CA PHE A 137 7.01 15.99 15.07
C PHE A 137 7.86 17.12 14.49
N PRO A 138 8.91 17.56 15.22
CA PRO A 138 9.85 18.56 14.73
C PRO A 138 10.67 18.02 13.55
N LYS A 139 11.03 18.91 12.60
CA LYS A 139 11.76 18.55 11.36
C LYS A 139 13.00 17.68 11.62
N ARG A 140 13.73 17.93 12.72
CA ARG A 140 14.93 17.18 13.11
C ARG A 140 14.69 15.67 13.30
N LEU A 141 13.43 15.24 13.57
CA LEU A 141 13.08 13.83 13.78
C LEU A 141 12.56 13.14 12.52
N TRP A 142 12.20 13.86 11.47
CA TRP A 142 11.50 13.28 10.30
C TRP A 142 12.23 12.09 9.66
N VAL A 143 13.55 12.24 9.44
CA VAL A 143 14.36 11.16 8.83
C VAL A 143 14.30 9.88 9.67
N ARG A 144 14.36 10.00 11.00
CA ARG A 144 14.27 8.85 11.90
C ARG A 144 12.89 8.23 11.94
N ILE A 145 11.84 9.05 11.94
CA ILE A 145 10.46 8.60 11.91
C ILE A 145 10.17 7.84 10.61
N ILE A 146 10.63 8.36 9.49
CA ILE A 146 10.51 7.68 8.18
C ILE A 146 11.27 6.35 8.19
N ALA A 147 12.48 6.32 8.78
CA ALA A 147 13.23 5.07 8.92
C ALA A 147 12.49 4.02 9.79
N VAL A 148 11.86 4.44 10.90
CA VAL A 148 11.03 3.55 11.73
C VAL A 148 9.82 3.04 10.94
N ILE A 149 9.10 3.92 10.23
CA ILE A 149 7.97 3.54 9.37
C ILE A 149 8.41 2.52 8.31
N SER A 150 9.57 2.75 7.67
CA SER A 150 10.14 1.79 6.70
C SER A 150 10.49 0.45 7.35
N GLY A 151 11.01 0.46 8.58
CA GLY A 151 11.26 -0.75 9.36
C GLY A 151 9.98 -1.56 9.64
N VAL A 152 8.86 -0.87 9.87
CA VAL A 152 7.55 -1.53 10.04
C VAL A 152 7.15 -2.32 8.79
N TRP A 153 7.41 -1.80 7.59
CA TRP A 153 7.19 -2.53 6.33
C TRP A 153 7.99 -3.84 6.27
N GLY A 154 9.28 -3.79 6.65
CA GLY A 154 10.13 -4.97 6.68
C GLY A 154 9.64 -6.03 7.67
N VAL A 155 9.25 -5.62 8.89
CA VAL A 155 8.67 -6.52 9.88
C VAL A 155 7.34 -7.10 9.40
N SER A 156 6.49 -6.27 8.79
CA SER A 156 5.18 -6.67 8.27
C SER A 156 5.30 -7.74 7.18
N SER A 157 6.33 -7.65 6.32
CA SER A 157 6.54 -8.61 5.24
C SER A 157 6.84 -10.03 5.74
N LEU A 158 7.45 -10.16 6.93
CA LEU A 158 7.69 -11.43 7.58
C LEU A 158 6.48 -11.91 8.38
N CYS A 159 5.90 -11.02 9.17
CA CYS A 159 4.83 -11.37 10.09
C CYS A 159 3.50 -11.60 9.39
N GLY A 160 3.23 -10.93 8.27
CA GLY A 160 1.99 -11.12 7.50
C GLY A 160 1.77 -12.57 7.08
N PRO A 161 2.70 -13.18 6.31
CA PRO A 161 2.60 -14.58 5.93
C PRO A 161 2.56 -15.54 7.14
N LEU A 162 3.30 -15.23 8.22
CA LEU A 162 3.28 -16.04 9.44
C LEU A 162 1.89 -16.07 10.08
N ILE A 163 1.26 -14.90 10.21
CA ILE A 163 -0.10 -14.79 10.77
C ILE A 163 -1.10 -15.51 9.85
N GLY A 164 -1.01 -15.27 8.53
CA GLY A 164 -1.86 -15.95 7.56
C GLY A 164 -1.71 -17.48 7.62
N GLY A 165 -0.47 -17.95 7.59
CA GLY A 165 -0.15 -19.39 7.67
C GLY A 165 -0.61 -20.04 8.96
N TYR A 166 -0.51 -19.35 10.10
CA TYR A 166 -1.03 -19.84 11.38
C TYR A 166 -2.55 -20.09 11.32
N PHE A 167 -3.32 -19.14 10.81
CA PHE A 167 -4.77 -19.30 10.68
C PHE A 167 -5.17 -20.34 9.63
N VAL A 168 -4.42 -20.43 8.53
CA VAL A 168 -4.62 -21.49 7.51
C VAL A 168 -4.34 -22.87 8.09
N ALA A 169 -3.23 -23.05 8.81
CA ALA A 169 -2.88 -24.32 9.46
C ALA A 169 -3.90 -24.72 10.53
N ALA A 170 -4.53 -23.74 11.18
CA ALA A 170 -5.62 -23.97 12.14
C ALA A 170 -6.99 -24.27 11.45
N GLY A 171 -7.05 -24.34 10.11
CA GLY A 171 -8.28 -24.57 9.36
C GLY A 171 -9.28 -23.39 9.41
N ASN A 172 -8.83 -22.20 9.80
CA ASN A 172 -9.68 -21.01 9.99
C ASN A 172 -9.07 -19.77 9.33
N TRP A 173 -8.98 -19.76 8.00
CA TRP A 173 -8.43 -18.64 7.28
C TRP A 173 -9.19 -17.31 7.53
N ARG A 174 -10.49 -17.37 7.82
CA ARG A 174 -11.33 -16.21 8.18
C ARG A 174 -10.86 -15.54 9.47
N GLY A 175 -10.31 -16.32 10.41
CA GLY A 175 -9.75 -15.84 11.67
C GLY A 175 -8.64 -14.80 11.48
N ALA A 176 -7.89 -14.90 10.40
CA ALA A 176 -6.87 -13.91 10.07
C ALA A 176 -7.46 -12.50 9.92
N PHE A 177 -8.56 -12.36 9.17
CA PHE A 177 -9.25 -11.07 8.99
C PHE A 177 -9.87 -10.56 10.29
N TRP A 178 -10.44 -11.44 11.11
CA TRP A 178 -10.95 -11.08 12.43
C TRP A 178 -9.86 -10.61 13.39
N ALA A 179 -8.67 -11.20 13.33
CA ALA A 179 -7.52 -10.76 14.11
C ALA A 179 -7.08 -9.35 13.72
N PHE A 180 -7.08 -9.02 12.41
CA PHE A 180 -6.80 -7.65 11.93
C PHE A 180 -7.93 -6.68 12.25
N ALA A 181 -9.20 -7.10 12.23
CA ALA A 181 -10.31 -6.28 12.69
C ALA A 181 -10.16 -5.88 14.17
N ALA A 182 -9.80 -6.83 15.03
CA ALA A 182 -9.54 -6.57 16.44
C ALA A 182 -8.39 -5.59 16.66
N GLN A 183 -7.27 -5.76 15.94
CA GLN A 183 -6.14 -4.82 15.97
C GLN A 183 -6.55 -3.42 15.48
N GLY A 184 -7.31 -3.33 14.39
CA GLY A 184 -7.86 -2.07 13.87
C GLY A 184 -8.75 -1.36 14.89
N LEU A 185 -9.59 -2.12 15.60
CA LEU A 185 -10.42 -1.57 16.68
C LEU A 185 -9.57 -1.00 17.82
N VAL A 186 -8.49 -1.68 18.21
CA VAL A 186 -7.54 -1.14 19.20
C VAL A 186 -6.94 0.18 18.71
N ALA A 187 -6.52 0.26 17.44
CA ALA A 187 -5.99 1.50 16.86
C ALA A 187 -7.01 2.65 16.92
N VAL A 188 -8.30 2.37 16.64
CA VAL A 188 -9.39 3.35 16.72
C VAL A 188 -9.60 3.85 18.15
N LEU A 189 -9.61 2.93 19.13
CA LEU A 189 -9.85 3.28 20.53
C LEU A 189 -8.70 4.07 21.16
N VAL A 190 -7.46 3.79 20.74
CA VAL A 190 -6.25 4.44 21.28
C VAL A 190 -5.96 5.78 20.59
N ALA A 191 -6.47 6.03 19.39
CA ALA A 191 -6.21 7.26 18.64
C ALA A 191 -6.66 8.56 19.35
N PRO A 192 -7.85 8.67 20.00
CA PRO A 192 -8.31 9.91 20.59
C PRO A 192 -7.39 10.49 21.66
N PRO A 193 -6.92 9.72 22.66
CA PRO A 193 -6.05 10.30 23.70
C PRO A 193 -4.66 10.67 23.19
N LEU A 194 -4.14 9.97 22.18
CA LEU A 194 -2.77 10.19 21.69
C LEU A 194 -2.65 11.34 20.67
N LEU A 195 -3.69 11.55 19.85
CA LEU A 195 -3.66 12.52 18.76
C LEU A 195 -4.43 13.83 19.06
N ARG A 196 -4.99 14.00 20.27
CA ARG A 196 -5.65 15.24 20.70
C ARG A 196 -4.65 16.39 20.85
N ARG A 197 -4.15 16.93 19.78
CA ARG A 197 -3.48 18.24 19.78
C ARG A 197 -4.41 19.24 19.10
N LYS A 198 -4.62 20.45 19.72
CA LYS A 198 -5.32 21.54 19.05
C LYS A 198 -4.51 21.92 17.81
N PHE A 199 -4.88 21.39 16.68
CA PHE A 199 -4.45 21.93 15.41
C PHE A 199 -5.09 23.31 15.28
N GLN A 200 -4.26 24.34 15.14
CA GLN A 200 -4.74 25.55 14.53
C GLN A 200 -5.10 25.18 13.09
N THR A 201 -6.39 25.03 12.86
CA THR A 201 -6.94 24.87 11.52
C THR A 201 -6.56 26.14 10.78
N GLN A 202 -5.48 26.11 10.00
CA GLN A 202 -5.25 27.17 9.06
C GLN A 202 -6.48 27.16 8.15
N LYS A 203 -7.18 28.29 8.10
CA LYS A 203 -8.25 28.56 7.13
C LYS A 203 -7.61 28.73 5.75
N GLU A 204 -6.97 27.67 5.25
CA GLU A 204 -6.64 27.63 3.83
C GLU A 204 -7.92 27.49 3.03
N LYS A 205 -7.93 28.17 1.87
CA LYS A 205 -9.02 28.13 0.87
C LYS A 205 -9.56 26.72 0.79
N THR A 206 -10.89 26.59 0.89
CA THR A 206 -11.60 25.32 0.89
C THR A 206 -11.31 24.56 -0.40
N GLN A 207 -10.25 23.78 -0.42
CA GLN A 207 -9.94 22.93 -1.56
C GLN A 207 -11.06 21.89 -1.70
N THR A 208 -11.64 21.80 -2.88
CA THR A 208 -12.67 20.82 -3.20
C THR A 208 -12.05 19.43 -3.30
N MET A 209 -12.76 18.42 -2.80
CA MET A 209 -12.31 17.03 -2.96
C MET A 209 -12.36 16.65 -4.45
N PRO A 210 -11.31 16.02 -5.00
CA PRO A 210 -11.26 15.64 -6.42
C PRO A 210 -12.06 14.36 -6.71
N LEU A 211 -13.29 14.24 -6.18
CA LEU A 211 -14.09 13.01 -6.23
C LEU A 211 -14.36 12.54 -7.65
N ALA A 212 -14.67 13.46 -8.58
CA ALA A 212 -14.89 13.10 -9.98
C ALA A 212 -13.64 12.49 -10.64
N ARG A 213 -12.46 13.04 -10.35
CA ARG A 213 -11.19 12.51 -10.87
C ARG A 213 -10.85 11.15 -10.24
N LEU A 214 -11.08 10.99 -8.94
CA LEU A 214 -10.90 9.70 -8.27
C LEU A 214 -11.90 8.66 -8.79
N GLY A 215 -13.16 9.05 -9.05
CA GLY A 215 -14.14 8.19 -9.69
C GLY A 215 -13.69 7.75 -11.09
N LEU A 216 -13.16 8.68 -11.89
CA LEU A 216 -12.62 8.37 -13.21
C LEU A 216 -11.44 7.40 -13.15
N LEU A 217 -10.51 7.60 -12.21
CA LEU A 217 -9.41 6.68 -11.95
C LEU A 217 -9.94 5.29 -11.54
N GLY A 218 -10.93 5.25 -10.64
CA GLY A 218 -11.57 4.01 -10.22
C GLY A 218 -12.20 3.25 -11.38
N LEU A 219 -12.96 3.93 -12.22
CA LEU A 219 -13.58 3.34 -13.41
C LEU A 219 -12.52 2.82 -14.42
N ALA A 220 -11.42 3.54 -14.60
CA ALA A 220 -10.31 3.11 -15.44
C ALA A 220 -9.70 1.80 -14.93
N VAL A 221 -9.41 1.72 -13.63
CA VAL A 221 -8.86 0.52 -13.00
C VAL A 221 -9.84 -0.65 -13.09
N LEU A 222 -11.13 -0.42 -12.81
CA LEU A 222 -12.15 -1.46 -12.90
C LEU A 222 -12.31 -2.00 -14.33
N ALA A 223 -12.28 -1.14 -15.34
CA ALA A 223 -12.36 -1.54 -16.75
C ALA A 223 -11.17 -2.45 -17.14
N ILE A 224 -9.94 -2.05 -16.77
CA ILE A 224 -8.74 -2.85 -17.04
C ILE A 224 -8.78 -4.19 -16.27
N SER A 225 -9.21 -4.17 -15.01
CA SER A 225 -9.31 -5.39 -14.20
C SER A 225 -10.34 -6.37 -14.76
N GLN A 226 -11.49 -5.85 -15.22
CA GLN A 226 -12.54 -6.67 -15.85
C GLN A 226 -12.06 -7.30 -17.17
N ALA A 227 -11.21 -6.60 -17.92
CA ALA A 227 -10.65 -7.14 -19.16
C ALA A 227 -9.85 -8.43 -18.93
N GLY A 228 -9.20 -8.58 -17.76
CA GLY A 228 -8.45 -9.78 -17.37
C GLY A 228 -9.31 -10.98 -17.00
N VAL A 229 -10.63 -10.81 -16.81
CA VAL A 229 -11.57 -11.87 -16.39
C VAL A 229 -12.46 -12.34 -17.56
N VAL A 230 -12.72 -11.44 -18.52
CA VAL A 230 -13.61 -11.72 -19.64
C VAL A 230 -12.91 -12.65 -20.64
N THR A 231 -13.57 -13.76 -21.01
CA THR A 231 -13.04 -14.75 -21.95
C THR A 231 -13.12 -14.30 -23.42
N ASN A 232 -14.03 -13.40 -23.76
CA ASN A 232 -14.16 -12.86 -25.12
C ASN A 232 -13.07 -11.82 -25.38
N THR A 233 -12.12 -12.15 -26.26
CA THR A 233 -10.96 -11.29 -26.59
C THR A 233 -11.37 -9.90 -27.12
N GLY A 234 -12.46 -9.81 -27.89
CA GLY A 234 -12.95 -8.53 -28.41
C GLY A 234 -13.46 -7.62 -27.29
N ILE A 235 -14.23 -8.16 -26.35
CA ILE A 235 -14.73 -7.43 -25.18
C ILE A 235 -13.55 -7.05 -24.26
N ALA A 236 -12.61 -7.98 -24.05
CA ALA A 236 -11.41 -7.70 -23.25
C ALA A 236 -10.59 -6.55 -23.84
N ALA A 237 -10.34 -6.55 -25.16
CA ALA A 237 -9.64 -5.47 -25.84
C ALA A 237 -10.39 -4.13 -25.72
N LEU A 238 -11.71 -4.12 -25.87
CA LEU A 238 -12.54 -2.93 -25.72
C LEU A 238 -12.46 -2.37 -24.28
N LEU A 239 -12.53 -3.24 -23.27
CA LEU A 239 -12.40 -2.84 -21.86
C LEU A 239 -11.02 -2.28 -21.55
N CYS A 240 -9.94 -2.91 -22.05
CA CYS A 240 -8.59 -2.38 -21.92
C CYS A 240 -8.46 -1.00 -22.57
N LEU A 241 -8.93 -0.84 -23.80
CA LEU A 241 -8.89 0.43 -24.49
C LEU A 241 -9.69 1.51 -23.74
N THR A 242 -10.89 1.17 -23.29
CA THR A 242 -11.73 2.08 -22.47
C THR A 242 -11.00 2.50 -21.21
N GLY A 243 -10.41 1.56 -20.48
CA GLY A 243 -9.65 1.86 -19.25
C GLY A 243 -8.44 2.75 -19.51
N ILE A 244 -7.69 2.53 -20.59
CA ILE A 244 -6.57 3.37 -21.01
C ILE A 244 -7.06 4.78 -21.34
N VAL A 245 -8.15 4.93 -22.10
CA VAL A 245 -8.74 6.24 -22.46
C VAL A 245 -9.17 6.99 -21.19
N LEU A 246 -9.84 6.32 -20.26
CA LEU A 246 -10.26 6.92 -18.99
C LEU A 246 -9.05 7.35 -18.14
N LEU A 247 -7.97 6.56 -18.13
CA LEU A 247 -6.73 6.90 -17.43
C LEU A 247 -6.05 8.14 -18.03
N LEU A 248 -5.98 8.22 -19.37
CA LEU A 248 -5.44 9.39 -20.07
C LEU A 248 -6.29 10.64 -19.81
N LEU A 249 -7.61 10.48 -19.81
CA LEU A 249 -8.55 11.55 -19.48
C LEU A 249 -8.38 12.01 -18.02
N PHE A 250 -8.20 11.08 -17.08
CA PHE A 250 -7.88 11.41 -15.69
C PHE A 250 -6.62 12.27 -15.59
N PHE A 251 -5.51 11.87 -16.22
CA PHE A 251 -4.26 12.63 -16.16
C PHE A 251 -4.40 14.02 -16.81
N LYS A 252 -5.17 14.13 -17.90
CA LYS A 252 -5.45 15.43 -18.55
C LYS A 252 -6.23 16.34 -17.60
N LEU A 253 -7.34 15.88 -17.04
CA LEU A 253 -8.17 16.64 -16.11
C LEU A 253 -7.42 17.00 -14.81
N ASP A 254 -6.54 16.12 -14.35
CA ASP A 254 -5.70 16.39 -13.18
C ASP A 254 -4.65 17.46 -13.49
N ALA A 255 -4.02 17.42 -14.66
CA ALA A 255 -3.04 18.41 -15.10
C ALA A 255 -3.63 19.83 -15.23
N ASP A 256 -4.90 19.96 -15.61
CA ASP A 256 -5.60 21.23 -15.79
C ASP A 256 -6.18 21.78 -14.48
N SER A 257 -6.16 21.01 -13.40
CA SER A 257 -6.78 21.37 -12.12
C SER A 257 -5.84 22.19 -11.23
N GLU A 258 -6.40 23.09 -10.40
CA GLU A 258 -5.61 23.82 -9.39
C GLU A 258 -5.13 22.90 -8.26
N ASN A 259 -6.00 21.98 -7.78
CA ASN A 259 -5.71 21.00 -6.71
C ASN A 259 -5.31 19.64 -7.32
N ARG A 260 -4.17 19.59 -8.01
CA ARG A 260 -3.67 18.37 -8.65
C ARG A 260 -3.33 17.28 -7.64
N ILE A 261 -3.60 16.04 -8.04
CA ILE A 261 -3.16 14.84 -7.32
C ILE A 261 -1.71 14.53 -7.71
N PHE A 262 -1.36 14.71 -8.99
CA PHE A 262 -0.02 14.44 -9.52
C PHE A 262 0.74 15.71 -9.91
N PRO A 263 2.09 15.71 -9.82
CA PRO A 263 2.92 16.81 -10.30
C PRO A 263 2.74 17.09 -11.79
N ARG A 264 2.97 18.34 -12.21
CA ARG A 264 2.97 18.71 -13.64
C ARG A 264 3.98 17.87 -14.41
N GLY A 265 3.58 17.41 -15.59
CA GLY A 265 4.46 16.66 -16.48
C GLY A 265 4.73 15.23 -16.05
N ILE A 266 3.89 14.64 -15.17
CA ILE A 266 4.05 13.26 -14.68
C ILE A 266 4.09 12.21 -15.80
N LEU A 267 3.42 12.44 -16.92
CA LEU A 267 3.45 11.57 -18.10
C LEU A 267 4.62 11.85 -19.05
N ASN A 268 5.39 12.91 -18.83
CA ASN A 268 6.52 13.25 -19.68
C ASN A 268 7.80 12.58 -19.16
N PRO A 269 8.35 11.56 -19.85
CA PRO A 269 9.54 10.82 -19.40
C PRO A 269 10.82 11.67 -19.34
N ARG A 270 10.79 12.89 -19.88
CA ARG A 270 11.92 13.83 -19.81
C ARG A 270 11.93 14.66 -18.54
N THR A 271 10.85 14.66 -17.76
CA THR A 271 10.79 15.30 -16.43
C THR A 271 11.25 14.32 -15.35
N VAL A 272 11.79 14.83 -14.24
CA VAL A 272 12.19 13.99 -13.09
C VAL A 272 10.99 13.18 -12.55
N SER A 273 9.84 13.81 -12.44
CA SER A 273 8.61 13.13 -11.98
C SER A 273 8.14 12.06 -12.97
N GLY A 274 8.18 12.34 -14.27
CA GLY A 274 7.73 11.41 -15.30
C GLY A 274 8.68 10.21 -15.49
N SER A 275 9.99 10.44 -15.47
CA SER A 275 10.96 9.34 -15.51
C SER A 275 10.88 8.46 -14.26
N GLY A 276 10.67 9.08 -13.09
CA GLY A 276 10.45 8.34 -11.83
C GLY A 276 9.18 7.48 -11.89
N LEU A 277 8.05 8.03 -12.37
CA LEU A 277 6.82 7.26 -12.54
C LEU A 277 7.02 6.10 -13.52
N LEU A 278 7.63 6.35 -14.68
CA LEU A 278 7.87 5.31 -15.68
C LEU A 278 8.74 4.18 -15.11
N MET A 279 9.82 4.52 -14.40
CA MET A 279 10.71 3.55 -13.76
C MET A 279 9.95 2.69 -12.73
N ILE A 280 9.21 3.34 -11.81
CA ILE A 280 8.45 2.64 -10.77
C ILE A 280 7.36 1.77 -11.41
N SER A 281 6.61 2.30 -12.38
CA SER A 281 5.55 1.54 -13.07
C SER A 281 6.12 0.32 -13.80
N SER A 282 7.26 0.47 -14.49
CA SER A 282 7.91 -0.66 -15.19
C SER A 282 8.37 -1.74 -14.20
N LEU A 283 8.91 -1.33 -13.05
CA LEU A 283 9.32 -2.25 -11.99
C LEU A 283 8.11 -3.02 -11.42
N PHE A 284 7.03 -2.31 -11.10
CA PHE A 284 5.79 -2.93 -10.62
C PHE A 284 5.18 -3.87 -11.66
N MET A 285 5.14 -3.49 -12.93
CA MET A 285 4.66 -4.38 -14.01
C MET A 285 5.49 -5.66 -14.12
N ALA A 286 6.79 -5.60 -13.88
CA ALA A 286 7.66 -6.77 -13.92
C ALA A 286 7.44 -7.71 -12.73
N THR A 287 7.14 -7.20 -11.52
CA THR A 287 7.11 -8.00 -10.28
C THR A 287 5.72 -8.36 -9.81
N ILE A 288 4.69 -7.55 -10.14
CA ILE A 288 3.33 -7.70 -9.58
C ILE A 288 2.70 -9.07 -9.86
N SER A 289 2.95 -9.65 -11.03
CA SER A 289 2.41 -10.96 -11.40
C SER A 289 2.93 -12.05 -10.47
N LEU A 290 4.20 -11.98 -10.07
CA LEU A 290 4.79 -12.91 -9.10
C LEU A 290 4.17 -12.72 -7.72
N THR A 291 3.98 -11.49 -7.29
CA THR A 291 3.38 -11.18 -5.98
C THR A 291 1.94 -11.68 -5.88
N VAL A 292 1.15 -11.53 -6.96
CA VAL A 292 -0.28 -11.90 -6.96
C VAL A 292 -0.50 -13.40 -7.19
N TYR A 293 0.15 -13.96 -8.19
CA TYR A 293 -0.08 -15.36 -8.61
C TYR A 293 0.99 -16.32 -8.12
N GLY A 294 2.16 -15.83 -7.71
CA GLY A 294 3.27 -16.66 -7.26
C GLY A 294 2.89 -17.67 -6.18
N PRO A 295 2.24 -17.27 -5.06
CA PRO A 295 1.82 -18.21 -4.03
C PRO A 295 0.86 -19.28 -4.53
N LEU A 296 -0.11 -18.92 -5.38
CA LEU A 296 -1.07 -19.86 -5.97
C LEU A 296 -0.37 -20.85 -6.92
N LEU A 297 0.55 -20.37 -7.76
CA LEU A 297 1.33 -21.22 -8.66
C LEU A 297 2.22 -22.18 -7.89
N MET A 298 2.90 -21.71 -6.84
CA MET A 298 3.71 -22.57 -5.98
C MET A 298 2.87 -23.65 -5.29
N TYR A 299 1.67 -23.31 -4.85
CA TYR A 299 0.72 -24.26 -4.27
C TYR A 299 0.26 -25.30 -5.29
N ILE A 300 -0.20 -24.87 -6.47
CA ILE A 300 -0.78 -25.78 -7.51
C ILE A 300 0.30 -26.63 -8.19
N ILE A 301 1.44 -26.04 -8.58
CA ILE A 301 2.47 -26.72 -9.41
C ILE A 301 3.41 -27.54 -8.54
N PHE A 302 3.85 -26.98 -7.41
CA PHE A 302 4.89 -27.58 -6.57
C PHE A 302 4.35 -28.20 -5.27
N GLY A 303 3.03 -28.08 -4.99
CA GLY A 303 2.44 -28.54 -3.75
C GLY A 303 3.01 -27.83 -2.50
N ALA A 304 3.56 -26.62 -2.68
CA ALA A 304 4.18 -25.87 -1.60
C ALA A 304 3.13 -25.45 -0.57
N GLU A 305 3.46 -25.63 0.72
CA GLU A 305 2.59 -25.15 1.79
C GLU A 305 2.36 -23.63 1.68
N PRO A 306 1.15 -23.12 1.95
CA PRO A 306 0.82 -21.69 1.83
C PRO A 306 1.77 -20.79 2.60
N LEU A 307 2.24 -21.22 3.77
CA LEU A 307 3.21 -20.50 4.57
C LEU A 307 4.56 -20.35 3.86
N VAL A 308 5.07 -21.43 3.24
CA VAL A 308 6.34 -21.42 2.49
C VAL A 308 6.23 -20.53 1.28
N ALA A 309 5.15 -20.63 0.51
CA ALA A 309 4.89 -19.78 -0.63
C ALA A 309 4.82 -18.29 -0.25
N GLY A 310 4.16 -17.98 0.87
CA GLY A 310 4.10 -16.64 1.42
C GLY A 310 5.46 -16.08 1.80
N TYR A 311 6.35 -16.88 2.42
CA TYR A 311 7.70 -16.44 2.76
C TYR A 311 8.60 -16.24 1.54
N ILE A 312 8.45 -17.04 0.50
CA ILE A 312 9.19 -16.84 -0.75
C ILE A 312 8.85 -15.46 -1.34
N ILE A 313 7.57 -15.08 -1.36
CA ILE A 313 7.15 -13.73 -1.80
C ILE A 313 7.62 -12.65 -0.81
N ALA A 314 7.60 -12.92 0.50
CA ALA A 314 8.09 -11.96 1.50
C ALA A 314 9.58 -11.63 1.35
N MET A 315 10.39 -12.51 0.73
CA MET A 315 11.79 -12.21 0.42
C MET A 315 11.96 -10.99 -0.49
N GLU A 316 11.00 -10.73 -1.39
CA GLU A 316 10.96 -9.51 -2.21
C GLU A 316 10.91 -8.25 -1.31
N SER A 317 10.00 -8.22 -0.35
CA SER A 317 9.84 -7.09 0.59
C SER A 317 11.04 -6.94 1.53
N LEU A 318 11.66 -8.06 1.94
CA LEU A 318 12.89 -8.03 2.71
C LEU A 318 14.05 -7.47 1.92
N GLY A 319 14.22 -7.93 0.68
CA GLY A 319 15.24 -7.39 -0.24
C GLY A 319 15.10 -5.89 -0.41
N TRP A 320 13.86 -5.41 -0.63
CA TRP A 320 13.56 -3.98 -0.67
C TRP A 320 14.00 -3.27 0.61
N THR A 321 13.62 -3.78 1.77
CA THR A 321 13.93 -3.17 3.08
C THR A 321 15.43 -3.11 3.34
N VAL A 322 16.15 -4.20 3.08
CA VAL A 322 17.62 -4.26 3.24
C VAL A 322 18.31 -3.25 2.34
N VAL A 323 17.92 -3.19 1.06
CA VAL A 323 18.48 -2.23 0.12
C VAL A 323 18.16 -0.80 0.52
N ALA A 324 16.91 -0.50 0.89
CA ALA A 324 16.50 0.84 1.33
C ALA A 324 17.30 1.33 2.55
N ILE A 325 17.51 0.46 3.55
CA ILE A 325 18.32 0.80 4.72
C ILE A 325 19.79 0.98 4.36
N SER A 326 20.36 0.07 3.56
CA SER A 326 21.76 0.10 3.16
C SER A 326 22.11 1.30 2.29
N THR A 327 21.15 1.80 1.50
CA THR A 327 21.36 2.93 0.59
C THR A 327 20.94 4.27 1.20
N SER A 328 20.33 4.30 2.38
CA SER A 328 19.80 5.52 3.01
C SER A 328 20.84 6.61 3.35
N GLY A 329 22.13 6.28 3.32
CA GLY A 329 23.24 7.22 3.57
C GLY A 329 24.16 7.43 2.36
N VAL A 330 23.77 6.95 1.19
CA VAL A 330 24.62 7.01 -0.01
C VAL A 330 24.64 8.43 -0.57
N ARG A 331 25.80 8.85 -1.08
CA ARG A 331 26.00 10.18 -1.67
C ARG A 331 25.24 10.27 -3.01
N GLU A 332 24.64 11.42 -3.28
CA GLU A 332 23.80 11.68 -4.48
C GLU A 332 24.45 11.26 -5.82
N TYR A 333 25.78 11.37 -5.96
CA TYR A 333 26.46 10.98 -7.20
C TYR A 333 26.51 9.46 -7.46
N ILE A 334 26.25 8.62 -6.45
CA ILE A 334 26.21 7.15 -6.54
C ILE A 334 24.80 6.66 -6.88
N GLU A 335 23.76 7.40 -6.51
CA GLU A 335 22.35 7.01 -6.72
C GLU A 335 22.04 6.54 -8.14
N PRO A 336 22.45 7.23 -9.23
CA PRO A 336 22.15 6.78 -10.59
C PRO A 336 22.81 5.44 -10.96
N ARG A 337 23.93 5.08 -10.31
CA ARG A 337 24.59 3.78 -10.50
C ARG A 337 23.83 2.69 -9.79
N LEU A 338 23.37 2.94 -8.55
CA LEU A 338 22.59 2.00 -7.78
C LEU A 338 21.24 1.68 -8.46
N ILE A 339 20.56 2.70 -8.99
CA ILE A 339 19.32 2.52 -9.75
C ILE A 339 19.55 1.61 -10.97
N ARG A 340 20.61 1.86 -11.75
CA ARG A 340 20.95 1.01 -12.92
C ARG A 340 21.30 -0.42 -12.51
N MET A 341 22.09 -0.61 -11.47
CA MET A 341 22.41 -1.93 -10.93
C MET A 341 21.13 -2.67 -10.49
N GLY A 342 20.23 -2.00 -9.75
CA GLY A 342 18.96 -2.57 -9.33
C GLY A 342 18.10 -3.03 -10.51
N ALA A 343 17.98 -2.22 -11.56
CA ALA A 343 17.25 -2.59 -12.78
C ALA A 343 17.85 -3.83 -13.47
N VAL A 344 19.18 -3.93 -13.55
CA VAL A 344 19.87 -5.10 -14.10
C VAL A 344 19.63 -6.35 -13.26
N PHE A 345 19.73 -6.25 -11.93
CA PHE A 345 19.45 -7.37 -11.02
C PHE A 345 18.02 -7.88 -11.14
N VAL A 346 17.01 -6.99 -11.19
CA VAL A 346 15.63 -7.39 -11.40
C VAL A 346 15.47 -8.10 -12.75
N SER A 347 16.05 -7.58 -13.81
CA SER A 347 15.97 -8.22 -15.15
C SER A 347 16.59 -9.62 -15.16
N ILE A 348 17.75 -9.80 -14.56
CA ILE A 348 18.41 -11.12 -14.43
C ILE A 348 17.57 -12.06 -13.59
N SER A 349 17.02 -11.60 -12.47
CA SER A 349 16.17 -12.42 -11.59
C SER A 349 14.89 -12.88 -12.31
N MET A 350 14.25 -12.02 -13.10
CA MET A 350 13.08 -12.39 -13.90
C MET A 350 13.42 -13.40 -15.00
N MET A 351 14.57 -13.26 -15.69
CA MET A 351 15.04 -14.28 -16.65
C MET A 351 15.32 -15.62 -15.95
N GLY A 352 15.92 -15.59 -14.75
CA GLY A 352 16.12 -16.80 -13.93
C GLY A 352 14.82 -17.50 -13.57
N LEU A 353 13.77 -16.75 -13.22
CA LEU A 353 12.44 -17.29 -12.93
C LEU A 353 11.79 -17.95 -14.15
N ILE A 354 11.91 -17.35 -15.34
CA ILE A 354 11.40 -17.95 -16.60
C ILE A 354 12.09 -19.31 -16.87
N TYR A 355 13.38 -19.41 -16.59
CA TYR A 355 14.13 -20.65 -16.75
C TYR A 355 13.82 -21.71 -15.67
N ALA A 356 13.49 -21.27 -14.45
CA ALA A 356 13.22 -22.16 -13.31
C ALA A 356 11.77 -22.66 -13.25
N MET A 357 10.85 -21.99 -13.94
CA MET A 357 9.44 -22.45 -14.04
C MET A 357 9.30 -23.36 -15.27
N PRO A 358 8.77 -24.58 -15.10
CA PRO A 358 8.54 -25.52 -16.21
C PRO A 358 7.46 -25.04 -17.19
#